data_2c201274da611b56c30888a26e852999
#
_entry.id   2c201274da611b56c30888a26e852999
#
_cell.length_a   1.000
_cell.length_b   1.000
_cell.length_c   1.000
_cell.angle_alpha   90.00
_cell.angle_beta   90.00
_cell.angle_gamma   90.00
#
_symmetry.space_group_name_H-M   'P 1'
#
loop_
_entity.id
_entity.type
_entity.pdbx_description
1 polymer ?
#
loop_
_entity_poly.entity_id
_entity_poly.type
_entity_poly.pdbx_seq_one_letter_code
_entity_poly.pdbx_strand_id
1 'polypeptide(L)'
;MQDIINEKGLQCFLDKERDAILSLECENCVVATGGSVVFRDEAMQKLKRNSVIVFIDVPLENVKARLKNIKTRGVAAPKNQTIDDIFFERLPLYKKYADITVDTADLSPEETVSRIIFSLKN
;
A
#
# COMPACT_ATOMS: atom_id res chain seq x y z
N MET A 1 -1.46 11.82 -13.92
CA MET A 1 -1.48 10.44 -13.41
C MET A 1 -2.66 9.62 -13.91
N GLN A 2 -3.87 10.17 -13.84
CA GLN A 2 -5.04 9.42 -14.31
C GLN A 2 -4.97 9.04 -15.80
N ASP A 3 -4.41 9.91 -16.61
CA ASP A 3 -4.31 9.65 -18.06
C ASP A 3 -3.35 8.53 -18.40
N ILE A 4 -2.45 8.18 -17.48
CA ILE A 4 -1.50 7.09 -17.67
C ILE A 4 -2.10 5.77 -17.19
N ILE A 5 -3.14 5.83 -16.36
CA ILE A 5 -3.75 4.64 -15.77
C ILE A 5 -4.97 4.21 -16.58
N ASN A 6 -4.73 3.79 -17.79
CA ASN A 6 -5.65 2.99 -18.58
C ASN A 6 -5.07 1.57 -18.64
N GLU A 7 -5.65 0.67 -19.42
CA GLU A 7 -5.25 -0.74 -19.42
C GLU A 7 -3.75 -0.95 -19.64
N LYS A 8 -3.17 -0.34 -20.65
CA LYS A 8 -1.73 -0.45 -20.91
C LYS A 8 -0.94 0.43 -19.95
N GLY A 9 -1.47 1.61 -19.65
CA GLY A 9 -0.84 2.53 -18.73
C GLY A 9 -0.75 1.99 -17.33
N LEU A 10 -1.74 1.21 -16.88
CA LEU A 10 -1.70 0.58 -15.56
C LEU A 10 -0.53 -0.38 -15.45
N GLN A 11 -0.34 -1.27 -16.43
CA GLN A 11 0.78 -2.21 -16.39
C GLN A 11 2.12 -1.47 -16.44
N CYS A 12 2.22 -0.45 -17.26
CA CYS A 12 3.42 0.37 -17.33
C CYS A 12 3.72 1.06 -16.00
N PHE A 13 2.70 1.59 -15.34
CA PHE A 13 2.85 2.22 -14.02
C PHE A 13 3.34 1.22 -12.99
N LEU A 14 2.74 0.03 -12.95
CA LEU A 14 3.12 -1.01 -12.01
C LEU A 14 4.56 -1.48 -12.25
N ASP A 15 4.98 -1.59 -13.51
CA ASP A 15 6.33 -1.98 -13.85
C ASP A 15 7.35 -0.92 -13.40
N LYS A 16 7.02 0.35 -13.58
CA LYS A 16 7.89 1.44 -13.13
C LYS A 16 7.99 1.49 -11.61
N GLU A 17 6.90 1.25 -10.93
CA GLU A 17 6.90 1.18 -9.47
C GLU A 17 7.77 0.02 -8.99
N ARG A 18 7.63 -1.14 -9.61
CA ARG A 18 8.48 -2.30 -9.33
C ARG A 18 9.95 -1.98 -9.53
N ASP A 19 10.30 -1.36 -10.66
CA ASP A 19 11.69 -1.03 -10.98
C ASP A 19 12.27 -0.04 -9.98
N ALA A 20 11.47 0.93 -9.54
CA ALA A 20 11.89 1.87 -8.51
C ALA A 20 12.20 1.16 -7.20
N ILE A 21 11.36 0.21 -6.80
CA ILE A 21 11.58 -0.57 -5.59
C ILE A 21 12.82 -1.45 -5.73
N LEU A 22 13.00 -2.09 -6.87
CA LEU A 22 14.16 -2.97 -7.10
C LEU A 22 15.49 -2.20 -7.05
N SER A 23 15.46 -0.93 -7.41
CA SER A 23 16.66 -0.09 -7.36
C SER A 23 16.88 0.61 -6.02
N LEU A 24 15.95 0.46 -5.10
CA LEU A 24 16.01 1.13 -3.80
C LEU A 24 17.13 0.55 -2.94
N GLU A 25 18.01 1.42 -2.46
CA GLU A 25 19.04 1.06 -1.50
C GLU A 25 18.91 1.99 -0.31
N CYS A 26 18.56 1.42 0.83
CA CYS A 26 18.31 2.23 2.03
C CYS A 26 18.53 1.37 3.27
N GLU A 27 19.24 1.94 4.24
CA GLU A 27 19.45 1.31 5.55
C GLU A 27 18.92 2.23 6.64
N ASN A 28 18.36 1.64 7.68
CA ASN A 28 17.84 2.38 8.85
C ASN A 28 16.84 3.46 8.47
N CYS A 29 15.93 3.13 7.57
CA CYS A 29 14.94 4.09 7.12
C CYS A 29 13.53 3.48 7.09
N VAL A 30 12.55 4.36 7.07
CA VAL A 30 11.15 3.97 6.90
C VAL A 30 10.79 4.20 5.43
N VAL A 31 10.25 3.18 4.79
CA VAL A 31 9.84 3.25 3.40
C VAL A 31 8.32 3.23 3.34
N ALA A 32 7.73 4.29 2.83
CA ALA A 32 6.28 4.35 2.61
C ALA A 32 6.03 4.18 1.12
N THR A 33 5.33 3.12 0.76
CA THR A 33 5.06 2.80 -0.64
C THR A 33 3.63 3.15 -1.02
N GLY A 34 3.38 3.23 -2.32
CA GLY A 34 2.02 3.25 -2.82
C GLY A 34 1.36 1.89 -2.60
N GLY A 35 0.04 1.89 -2.50
CA GLY A 35 -0.71 0.66 -2.20
C GLY A 35 -0.66 -0.38 -3.31
N SER A 36 -0.37 0.03 -4.54
CA SER A 36 -0.35 -0.88 -5.69
C SER A 36 0.93 -1.72 -5.79
N VAL A 37 1.92 -1.46 -4.95
CA VAL A 37 3.19 -2.21 -5.00
C VAL A 37 2.97 -3.72 -4.80
N VAL A 38 1.91 -4.10 -4.10
CA VAL A 38 1.61 -5.52 -3.82
C VAL A 38 1.25 -6.31 -5.08
N PHE A 39 0.96 -5.65 -6.19
CA PHE A 39 0.66 -6.32 -7.45
C PHE A 39 1.91 -6.84 -8.17
N ARG A 40 3.09 -6.54 -7.67
CA ARG A 40 4.35 -7.04 -8.22
C ARG A 40 5.11 -7.79 -7.15
N ASP A 41 5.07 -9.11 -7.22
CA ASP A 41 5.72 -9.98 -6.23
C ASP A 41 7.22 -9.69 -6.11
N GLU A 42 7.87 -9.38 -7.21
CA GLU A 42 9.29 -9.07 -7.23
C GLU A 42 9.63 -7.90 -6.31
N ALA A 43 8.81 -6.85 -6.35
CA ALA A 43 9.00 -5.67 -5.48
C ALA A 43 8.81 -6.07 -4.02
N MET A 44 7.78 -6.86 -3.73
CA MET A 44 7.50 -7.29 -2.36
C MET A 44 8.61 -8.19 -1.82
N GLN A 45 9.14 -9.10 -2.63
CA GLN A 45 10.24 -9.96 -2.21
C GLN A 45 11.50 -9.13 -1.90
N LYS A 46 11.77 -8.12 -2.70
CA LYS A 46 12.88 -7.20 -2.43
C LYS A 46 12.70 -6.50 -1.08
N LEU A 47 11.52 -5.98 -0.82
CA LEU A 47 11.23 -5.28 0.44
C LEU A 47 11.32 -6.23 1.64
N LYS A 48 10.79 -7.44 1.51
CA LYS A 48 10.81 -8.41 2.61
C LYS A 48 12.22 -8.87 2.98
N ARG A 49 13.14 -8.83 2.05
CA ARG A 49 14.47 -9.39 2.23
C ARG A 49 15.23 -8.73 3.37
N ASN A 50 15.11 -7.43 3.53
CA ASN A 50 15.86 -6.65 4.50
C ASN A 50 14.99 -5.74 5.37
N SER A 51 13.69 -5.99 5.39
CA SER A 51 12.75 -5.07 6.07
C SER A 51 11.60 -5.83 6.72
N VAL A 52 10.97 -5.17 7.68
CA VAL A 52 9.72 -5.64 8.25
C VAL A 52 8.58 -4.94 7.50
N ILE A 53 7.66 -5.73 6.97
CA ILE A 53 6.51 -5.20 6.24
C ILE A 53 5.37 -4.99 7.23
N VAL A 54 4.93 -3.75 7.34
CA VAL A 54 3.82 -3.38 8.22
C VAL A 54 2.61 -3.05 7.36
N PHE A 55 1.53 -3.77 7.58
CA PHE A 55 0.25 -3.47 6.94
C PHE A 55 -0.59 -2.64 7.93
N ILE A 56 -0.92 -1.43 7.50
CA ILE A 56 -1.79 -0.56 8.28
C ILE A 56 -3.22 -0.85 7.82
N ASP A 57 -3.94 -1.63 8.62
CA ASP A 57 -5.27 -2.09 8.27
C ASP A 57 -6.30 -1.02 8.64
N VAL A 58 -6.84 -0.38 7.61
CA VAL A 58 -7.85 0.68 7.77
C VAL A 58 -9.21 0.12 7.33
N PRO A 59 -10.24 0.20 8.18
CA PRO A 59 -11.57 -0.26 7.78
C PRO A 59 -12.06 0.40 6.50
N LEU A 60 -12.79 -0.35 5.68
CA LEU A 60 -13.28 0.12 4.38
C LEU A 60 -14.04 1.44 4.48
N GLU A 61 -14.88 1.58 5.50
CA GLU A 61 -15.66 2.81 5.71
C GLU A 61 -14.76 4.02 5.92
N ASN A 62 -13.66 3.84 6.65
CA ASN A 62 -12.70 4.91 6.88
C ASN A 62 -11.93 5.24 5.60
N VAL A 63 -11.60 4.23 4.80
CA VAL A 63 -10.96 4.45 3.50
C VAL A 63 -11.86 5.26 2.59
N LYS A 64 -13.14 4.90 2.52
CA LYS A 64 -14.11 5.63 1.71
C LYS A 64 -14.26 7.07 2.16
N ALA A 65 -14.32 7.31 3.48
CA ALA A 65 -14.44 8.65 4.02
C ALA A 65 -13.24 9.51 3.66
N ARG A 66 -12.04 8.95 3.75
CA ARG A 66 -10.80 9.67 3.40
C ARG A 66 -10.73 9.99 1.92
N LEU A 67 -11.11 9.04 1.06
CA LEU A 67 -11.02 9.22 -0.39
C LEU A 67 -12.09 10.15 -0.93
N LYS A 68 -13.20 10.33 -0.23
CA LYS A 68 -14.24 11.29 -0.61
C LYS A 68 -13.69 12.72 -0.69
N ASN A 69 -12.72 13.03 0.14
CA ASN A 69 -12.13 14.37 0.21
C ASN A 69 -10.93 14.52 -0.74
N ILE A 70 -10.53 13.46 -1.42
CA ILE A 70 -9.35 13.47 -2.29
C ILE A 70 -9.79 13.01 -3.67
N LYS A 71 -10.48 13.88 -4.38
CA LYS A 71 -11.19 13.52 -5.61
C LYS A 71 -10.34 13.12 -6.80
N THR A 72 -9.09 13.46 -6.84
CA THR A 72 -8.32 13.32 -8.08
C THR A 72 -6.98 12.63 -7.91
N ARG A 73 -6.77 11.95 -6.81
CA ARG A 73 -5.55 11.17 -6.69
C ARG A 73 -5.61 9.98 -7.62
N GLY A 74 -4.58 9.83 -8.42
CA GLY A 74 -4.44 8.67 -9.26
C GLY A 74 -4.35 7.42 -8.41
N VAL A 75 -5.34 6.55 -8.53
CA VAL A 75 -5.29 5.23 -7.94
C VAL A 75 -4.96 4.26 -9.06
N ALA A 76 -3.93 3.44 -8.88
CA ALA A 76 -3.50 2.48 -9.89
C ALA A 76 -4.51 1.33 -9.97
N ALA A 77 -5.55 1.55 -10.76
CA ALA A 77 -6.65 0.60 -10.92
C ALA A 77 -7.34 0.83 -12.27
N PRO A 78 -8.04 -0.19 -12.81
CA PRO A 78 -8.87 0.00 -13.98
C PRO A 78 -9.95 1.06 -13.74
N LYS A 79 -10.30 1.76 -14.82
CA LYS A 79 -11.20 2.91 -14.78
C LYS A 79 -12.57 2.66 -14.18
N ASN A 80 -13.08 1.45 -14.31
CA ASN A 80 -14.45 1.11 -13.90
C ASN A 80 -14.51 0.37 -12.57
N GLN A 81 -13.40 0.32 -11.84
CA GLN A 81 -13.42 -0.27 -10.50
C GLN A 81 -13.85 0.74 -9.46
N THR A 82 -14.67 0.30 -8.52
CA THR A 82 -15.06 1.09 -7.36
C THR A 82 -14.00 0.98 -6.27
N ILE A 83 -14.10 1.84 -5.26
CA ILE A 83 -13.23 1.75 -4.08
C ILE A 83 -13.37 0.38 -3.41
N ASP A 84 -14.60 -0.14 -3.34
CA ASP A 84 -14.86 -1.46 -2.77
C ASP A 84 -14.10 -2.55 -3.53
N ASP A 85 -14.14 -2.52 -4.86
CA ASP A 85 -13.45 -3.48 -5.70
C ASP A 85 -11.95 -3.44 -5.46
N ILE A 86 -11.38 -2.25 -5.41
CA ILE A 86 -9.95 -2.06 -5.17
C ILE A 86 -9.57 -2.59 -3.79
N PHE A 87 -10.36 -2.25 -2.78
CA PHE A 87 -10.10 -2.68 -1.41
C PHE A 87 -10.08 -4.20 -1.30
N PHE A 88 -11.11 -4.87 -1.82
CA PHE A 88 -11.23 -6.33 -1.71
C PHE A 88 -10.22 -7.07 -2.59
N GLU A 89 -9.78 -6.47 -3.67
CA GLU A 89 -8.73 -7.05 -4.50
C GLU A 89 -7.37 -6.99 -3.81
N ARG A 90 -7.07 -5.88 -3.13
CA ARG A 90 -5.77 -5.66 -2.51
C ARG A 90 -5.62 -6.29 -1.13
N LEU A 91 -6.71 -6.40 -0.38
CA LEU A 91 -6.66 -6.86 1.01
C LEU A 91 -5.96 -8.21 1.19
N PRO A 92 -6.27 -9.25 0.37
CA PRO A 92 -5.58 -10.52 0.52
C PRO A 92 -4.08 -10.42 0.26
N LEU A 93 -3.67 -9.54 -0.67
CA LEU A 93 -2.27 -9.33 -0.98
C LEU A 93 -1.55 -8.61 0.15
N TYR A 94 -2.17 -7.61 0.76
CA TYR A 94 -1.59 -6.95 1.92
C TYR A 94 -1.36 -7.93 3.05
N LYS A 95 -2.33 -8.78 3.32
CA LYS A 95 -2.22 -9.80 4.37
C LYS A 95 -1.16 -10.84 4.04
N LYS A 96 -1.01 -11.18 2.77
CA LYS A 96 -0.02 -12.15 2.31
C LYS A 96 1.40 -11.69 2.61
N TYR A 97 1.70 -10.42 2.37
CA TYR A 97 3.05 -9.89 2.48
C TYR A 97 3.36 -9.27 3.85
N ALA A 98 2.36 -9.01 4.67
CA ALA A 98 2.57 -8.34 5.95
C ALA A 98 3.31 -9.23 6.94
N ASP A 99 4.32 -8.67 7.59
CA ASP A 99 4.95 -9.28 8.75
C ASP A 99 4.21 -8.88 10.03
N ILE A 100 3.70 -7.66 10.04
CA ILE A 100 2.94 -7.09 11.15
C ILE A 100 1.69 -6.44 10.57
N THR A 101 0.53 -6.67 11.20
CA THR A 101 -0.70 -5.99 10.84
C THR A 101 -1.15 -5.14 12.02
N VAL A 102 -1.37 -3.86 11.77
CA VAL A 102 -1.88 -2.93 12.79
C VAL A 102 -3.29 -2.52 12.43
N ASP A 103 -4.25 -2.88 13.26
CA ASP A 103 -5.64 -2.46 13.12
C ASP A 103 -5.74 -1.01 13.60
N THR A 104 -6.14 -0.11 12.70
CA THR A 104 -6.21 1.31 12.99
C THR A 104 -7.63 1.80 13.28
N ALA A 105 -8.59 0.89 13.42
CA ALA A 105 -9.95 1.28 13.81
C ALA A 105 -9.88 2.08 15.11
N ASP A 106 -10.48 3.26 15.11
CA ASP A 106 -10.53 4.13 16.27
C ASP A 106 -9.18 4.67 16.75
N LEU A 107 -8.13 4.55 15.95
CA LEU A 107 -6.81 5.08 16.31
C LEU A 107 -6.52 6.39 15.58
N SER A 108 -5.91 7.34 16.30
CA SER A 108 -5.33 8.53 15.70
C SER A 108 -4.04 8.16 14.96
N PRO A 109 -3.50 9.05 14.10
CA PRO A 109 -2.19 8.81 13.48
C PRO A 109 -1.09 8.57 14.51
N GLU A 110 -1.09 9.33 15.60
CA GLU A 110 -0.08 9.19 16.67
C GLU A 110 -0.20 7.84 17.37
N GLU A 111 -1.43 7.41 17.65
CA GLU A 111 -1.67 6.10 18.25
C GLU A 111 -1.25 4.97 17.32
N THR A 112 -1.48 5.14 16.02
CA THR A 112 -1.07 4.17 15.01
C THR A 112 0.45 4.01 15.01
N VAL A 113 1.19 5.12 15.01
CA VAL A 113 2.66 5.09 15.07
C VAL A 113 3.13 4.39 16.34
N SER A 114 2.54 4.72 17.48
CA SER A 114 2.90 4.08 18.75
C SER A 114 2.66 2.58 18.71
N ARG A 115 1.58 2.15 18.09
CA ARG A 115 1.24 0.74 17.95
C ARG A 115 2.25 0.01 17.07
N ILE A 116 2.68 0.64 15.99
CA ILE A 116 3.71 0.10 15.10
C ILE A 116 5.02 -0.08 15.84
N ILE A 117 5.45 0.95 16.56
CA ILE A 117 6.71 0.91 17.33
C ILE A 117 6.66 -0.21 18.37
N PHE A 118 5.56 -0.33 19.08
CA PHE A 118 5.37 -1.38 20.07
C PHE A 118 5.50 -2.77 19.44
N SER A 119 4.87 -2.97 18.28
CA SER A 119 4.91 -4.25 17.56
C SER A 119 6.31 -4.60 17.07
N LEU A 120 7.08 -3.59 16.67
CA LEU A 120 8.46 -3.81 16.20
C LEU A 120 9.42 -4.21 17.32
N LYS A 121 9.12 -3.82 18.55
CA LYS A 121 9.94 -4.16 19.73
C LYS A 121 9.69 -5.56 20.25
N ASN A 122 8.59 -6.14 19.87
CA ASN A 122 8.22 -7.49 20.27
C ASN A 122 8.50 -8.47 19.13
#